data_ebb1091bafe2969fc9a01578d7fbdfcb
#
_entry.id   ebb1091bafe2969fc9a01578d7fbdfcb
#
_cell.length_a   1.000
_cell.length_b   1.000
_cell.length_c   1.000
_cell.angle_alpha   90.00
_cell.angle_beta   90.00
_cell.angle_gamma   90.00
#
_symmetry.space_group_name_H-M   'P 1'
#
loop_
_entity.id
_entity.type
_entity.pdbx_description
1 polymer ?
#
loop_
_entity_poly.entity_id
_entity_poly.type
_entity_poly.pdbx_seq_one_letter_code
_entity_poly.pdbx_strand_id
1 'polypeptide(L)'
;MSGTNLKQIEAAQRSEIIKVASYIIDLDVTTGTETFLVKTTIKFAGLKPGATTFLDCVGKRVVSAKLNGADFDPKFDGESIFLPAIAADNTLEIEHEGIYSNSGEGLHRFVDPADDEVYLYTQFETGDARRMYACFDQPDQKATFTISTITPKHWEVISNYGIENTNDLDGDRKHTQFATSQIISTYVTAIVAGSYTSVHDEYKGEKTIPLGIYARKSFFQHVDAANIFEVTKKGFAYFEKTFGLAYPFGKYDQIAVAEYNWGAMENVGCVTFHEDVLIFRSKVTERSYISRATTIHHEMAHMWFGDLVTMKWWQDLWLNESFAEWASYMSVSESTQYKHAWTEFNSVRKNWAYRVDQMTSTHPIAVDMEDLDAVRTNFD
;
A
#
# COMPACT_ATOMS: atom_id res chain seq x y z
N MET A 1 -18.50 -18.66 3.13
CA MET A 1 -17.68 -17.44 3.13
C MET A 1 -16.46 -17.71 2.28
N SER A 2 -16.01 -16.71 1.56
CA SER A 2 -15.04 -16.87 0.45
C SER A 2 -13.57 -16.92 0.88
N GLY A 3 -13.25 -16.95 2.18
CA GLY A 3 -11.86 -16.94 2.64
C GLY A 3 -11.09 -15.72 2.14
N THR A 4 -9.92 -15.93 1.51
CA THR A 4 -9.11 -14.85 0.91
C THR A 4 -9.75 -14.23 -0.32
N ASN A 5 -10.74 -14.88 -0.95
CA ASN A 5 -11.45 -14.37 -2.12
C ASN A 5 -12.79 -13.71 -1.73
N LEU A 6 -12.72 -12.53 -1.11
CA LEU A 6 -13.90 -11.76 -0.70
C LEU A 6 -14.78 -11.43 -1.91
N LYS A 7 -16.09 -11.74 -1.80
CA LYS A 7 -17.08 -11.44 -2.83
C LYS A 7 -17.67 -10.04 -2.67
N GLN A 8 -17.98 -9.39 -3.79
CA GLN A 8 -18.66 -8.09 -3.81
C GLN A 8 -19.90 -8.06 -2.93
N ILE A 9 -20.73 -9.11 -3.01
CA ILE A 9 -21.97 -9.19 -2.21
C ILE A 9 -21.68 -9.26 -0.72
N GLU A 10 -20.63 -9.97 -0.29
CA GLU A 10 -20.23 -10.06 1.12
C GLU A 10 -19.69 -8.71 1.63
N ALA A 11 -18.88 -8.02 0.81
CA ALA A 11 -18.38 -6.69 1.11
C ALA A 11 -19.53 -5.67 1.25
N ALA A 12 -20.48 -5.68 0.32
CA ALA A 12 -21.66 -4.81 0.35
C ALA A 12 -22.53 -5.08 1.61
N GLN A 13 -22.79 -6.35 1.94
CA GLN A 13 -23.54 -6.73 3.15
C GLN A 13 -22.80 -6.30 4.42
N ARG A 14 -21.47 -6.42 4.45
CA ARG A 14 -20.64 -5.99 5.58
C ARG A 14 -20.71 -4.46 5.77
N SER A 15 -20.68 -3.67 4.69
CA SER A 15 -20.84 -2.22 4.74
C SER A 15 -22.22 -1.76 5.25
N GLU A 16 -23.26 -2.57 5.10
CA GLU A 16 -24.56 -2.30 5.72
C GLU A 16 -24.60 -2.58 7.23
N ILE A 17 -23.65 -3.38 7.74
CA ILE A 17 -23.61 -3.83 9.13
C ILE A 17 -22.66 -2.99 9.97
N ILE A 18 -21.52 -2.57 9.39
CA ILE A 18 -20.47 -1.86 10.11
C ILE A 18 -19.97 -0.62 9.35
N LYS A 19 -19.37 0.31 10.12
CA LYS A 19 -18.53 1.39 9.59
C LYS A 19 -17.29 1.52 10.46
N VAL A 20 -16.11 1.30 9.87
CA VAL A 20 -14.84 1.39 10.59
C VAL A 20 -14.48 2.86 10.84
N ALA A 21 -13.90 3.13 11.99
CA ALA A 21 -13.44 4.46 12.38
C ALA A 21 -11.90 4.53 12.47
N SER A 22 -11.27 3.54 13.11
CA SER A 22 -9.81 3.56 13.29
C SER A 22 -9.22 2.18 13.51
N TYR A 23 -7.95 2.06 13.12
CA TYR A 23 -7.05 0.95 13.43
C TYR A 23 -5.87 1.46 14.26
N ILE A 24 -5.48 0.67 15.28
CA ILE A 24 -4.18 0.77 15.94
C ILE A 24 -3.51 -0.58 15.70
N ILE A 25 -2.31 -0.55 15.11
CA ILE A 25 -1.57 -1.75 14.68
C ILE A 25 -0.20 -1.72 15.35
N ASP A 26 0.06 -2.72 16.18
CA ASP A 26 1.35 -2.92 16.84
C ASP A 26 2.01 -4.17 16.25
N LEU A 27 3.06 -3.97 15.44
CA LEU A 27 3.74 -5.02 14.68
C LEU A 27 5.12 -5.31 15.28
N ASP A 28 5.37 -6.55 15.70
CA ASP A 28 6.70 -7.01 16.15
C ASP A 28 7.30 -7.98 15.11
N VAL A 29 8.31 -7.50 14.37
CA VAL A 29 9.03 -8.27 13.36
C VAL A 29 10.30 -8.95 13.91
N THR A 30 10.49 -8.90 15.23
CA THR A 30 11.67 -9.50 15.88
C THR A 30 11.40 -10.88 16.48
N THR A 31 10.18 -11.39 16.36
CA THR A 31 9.73 -12.65 16.98
C THR A 31 10.13 -13.91 16.24
N GLY A 32 10.53 -13.81 14.98
CA GLY A 32 10.96 -14.97 14.19
C GLY A 32 11.40 -14.61 12.77
N THR A 33 11.86 -15.60 12.03
CA THR A 33 12.28 -15.45 10.63
C THR A 33 11.21 -15.89 9.63
N GLU A 34 10.23 -16.67 10.06
CA GLU A 34 9.13 -17.16 9.23
C GLU A 34 7.80 -16.50 9.60
N THR A 35 7.69 -16.02 10.84
CA THR A 35 6.46 -15.44 11.40
C THR A 35 6.76 -14.16 12.16
N PHE A 36 5.75 -13.33 12.30
CA PHE A 36 5.76 -12.10 13.09
C PHE A 36 4.55 -12.05 14.00
N LEU A 37 4.58 -11.20 15.02
CA LEU A 37 3.45 -10.99 15.91
C LEU A 37 2.82 -9.62 15.64
N VAL A 38 1.49 -9.57 15.58
CA VAL A 38 0.78 -8.32 15.39
C VAL A 38 -0.47 -8.26 16.26
N LYS A 39 -0.66 -7.12 16.91
CA LYS A 39 -1.88 -6.77 17.62
C LYS A 39 -2.60 -5.67 16.87
N THR A 40 -3.89 -5.89 16.57
CA THR A 40 -4.74 -4.90 15.93
C THR A 40 -5.89 -4.54 16.85
N THR A 41 -6.07 -3.24 17.11
CA THR A 41 -7.25 -2.70 17.79
C THR A 41 -8.08 -1.93 16.79
N ILE A 42 -9.34 -2.31 16.62
CA ILE A 42 -10.27 -1.73 15.64
C ILE A 42 -11.43 -1.09 16.37
N LYS A 43 -11.70 0.18 16.09
CA LYS A 43 -12.93 0.85 16.54
C LYS A 43 -13.88 1.00 15.36
N PHE A 44 -15.12 0.55 15.56
CA PHE A 44 -16.13 0.63 14.50
C PHE A 44 -17.55 0.78 15.07
N ALA A 45 -18.39 1.48 14.31
CA ALA A 45 -19.82 1.54 14.59
C ALA A 45 -20.54 0.30 14.04
N GLY A 46 -21.40 -0.30 14.85
CA GLY A 46 -22.35 -1.31 14.41
C GLY A 46 -23.64 -0.63 13.94
N LEU A 47 -23.84 -0.59 12.62
CA LEU A 47 -25.04 -0.02 12.01
C LEU A 47 -26.29 -0.88 12.21
N LYS A 48 -26.08 -2.18 12.47
CA LYS A 48 -27.12 -3.15 12.80
C LYS A 48 -26.75 -3.89 14.11
N PRO A 49 -26.95 -3.27 15.29
CA PRO A 49 -26.63 -3.93 16.58
C PRO A 49 -27.34 -5.27 16.72
N GLY A 50 -26.62 -6.26 17.24
CA GLY A 50 -27.06 -7.65 17.33
C GLY A 50 -26.75 -8.52 16.10
N ALA A 51 -26.32 -7.92 14.99
CA ALA A 51 -25.83 -8.66 13.83
C ALA A 51 -24.47 -9.33 14.12
N THR A 52 -24.17 -10.39 13.37
CA THR A 52 -22.86 -11.03 13.31
C THR A 52 -22.18 -10.68 11.99
N THR A 53 -20.86 -10.65 11.99
CA THR A 53 -20.04 -10.42 10.78
C THR A 53 -18.72 -11.16 10.89
N PHE A 54 -17.82 -10.95 9.95
CA PHE A 54 -16.48 -11.54 9.95
C PHE A 54 -15.41 -10.48 9.70
N LEU A 55 -14.21 -10.78 10.16
CA LEU A 55 -12.98 -10.01 9.97
C LEU A 55 -12.04 -10.83 9.10
N ASP A 56 -11.40 -10.21 8.15
CA ASP A 56 -10.39 -10.84 7.32
C ASP A 56 -9.06 -10.91 8.10
N CYS A 57 -8.44 -12.10 8.13
CA CYS A 57 -7.18 -12.32 8.85
C CYS A 57 -6.53 -13.59 8.32
N VAL A 58 -5.38 -13.47 7.67
CA VAL A 58 -4.59 -14.61 7.22
C VAL A 58 -3.38 -14.76 8.12
N GLY A 59 -3.21 -15.93 8.71
CA GLY A 59 -2.10 -16.14 9.64
C GLY A 59 -2.02 -17.59 10.14
N LYS A 60 -1.01 -17.83 10.95
CA LYS A 60 -0.77 -19.16 11.53
C LYS A 60 -1.75 -19.50 12.64
N ARG A 61 -2.06 -18.52 13.51
CA ARG A 61 -3.00 -18.67 14.62
C ARG A 61 -3.41 -17.33 15.21
N VAL A 62 -4.58 -17.27 15.81
CA VAL A 62 -4.99 -16.18 16.69
C VAL A 62 -4.49 -16.48 18.10
N VAL A 63 -3.81 -15.49 18.72
CA VAL A 63 -3.27 -15.56 20.09
C VAL A 63 -4.34 -15.13 21.09
N SER A 64 -5.02 -14.03 20.81
CA SER A 64 -6.12 -13.52 21.63
C SER A 64 -7.16 -12.77 20.77
N ALA A 65 -8.42 -12.81 21.20
CA ALA A 65 -9.52 -12.11 20.57
C ALA A 65 -10.48 -11.56 21.62
N LYS A 66 -10.72 -10.24 21.60
CA LYS A 66 -11.65 -9.56 22.51
C LYS A 66 -12.57 -8.62 21.74
N LEU A 67 -13.86 -8.67 22.06
CA LEU A 67 -14.84 -7.69 21.59
C LEU A 67 -15.42 -6.96 22.81
N ASN A 68 -15.27 -5.63 22.83
CA ASN A 68 -15.73 -4.77 23.91
C ASN A 68 -15.20 -5.20 25.30
N GLY A 69 -13.92 -5.63 25.32
CA GLY A 69 -13.23 -6.09 26.53
C GLY A 69 -13.53 -7.53 26.96
N ALA A 70 -14.47 -8.21 26.32
CA ALA A 70 -14.80 -9.60 26.60
C ALA A 70 -14.07 -10.55 25.64
N ASP A 71 -13.43 -11.59 26.17
CA ASP A 71 -12.83 -12.65 25.35
C ASP A 71 -13.93 -13.42 24.58
N PHE A 72 -13.62 -13.80 23.34
CA PHE A 72 -14.50 -14.65 22.53
C PHE A 72 -13.72 -15.69 21.74
N ASP A 73 -14.37 -16.78 21.35
CA ASP A 73 -13.81 -17.78 20.45
C ASP A 73 -13.84 -17.24 19.01
N PRO A 74 -12.67 -16.96 18.39
CA PRO A 74 -12.59 -16.34 17.06
C PRO A 74 -13.06 -17.28 15.93
N LYS A 75 -13.21 -18.58 16.19
CA LYS A 75 -13.51 -19.61 15.18
C LYS A 75 -12.66 -19.44 13.93
N PHE A 76 -11.37 -19.17 14.15
CA PHE A 76 -10.41 -18.88 13.11
C PHE A 76 -10.19 -20.10 12.21
N ASP A 77 -10.38 -19.94 10.91
CA ASP A 77 -10.21 -20.98 9.89
C ASP A 77 -8.88 -20.89 9.10
N GLY A 78 -8.01 -19.92 9.45
CA GLY A 78 -6.77 -19.61 8.75
C GLY A 78 -6.86 -18.36 7.89
N GLU A 79 -8.07 -17.88 7.60
CA GLU A 79 -8.32 -16.75 6.66
C GLU A 79 -9.33 -15.74 7.20
N SER A 80 -10.15 -16.12 8.18
CA SER A 80 -11.23 -15.28 8.72
C SER A 80 -11.44 -15.50 10.21
N ILE A 81 -11.91 -14.44 10.88
CA ILE A 81 -12.34 -14.45 12.27
C ILE A 81 -13.83 -14.10 12.31
N PHE A 82 -14.63 -14.95 12.97
CA PHE A 82 -16.08 -14.74 13.08
C PHE A 82 -16.39 -13.94 14.34
N LEU A 83 -17.01 -12.78 14.15
CA LEU A 83 -17.39 -11.90 15.25
C LEU A 83 -18.74 -12.33 15.84
N PRO A 84 -18.88 -12.34 17.18
CA PRO A 84 -20.17 -12.48 17.82
C PRO A 84 -21.08 -11.27 17.53
N ALA A 85 -22.28 -11.24 18.12
CA ALA A 85 -23.19 -10.12 17.98
C ALA A 85 -22.52 -8.79 18.39
N ILE A 86 -22.50 -7.83 17.46
CA ILE A 86 -21.88 -6.51 17.66
C ILE A 86 -22.85 -5.55 18.37
N ALA A 87 -22.28 -4.58 19.10
CA ALA A 87 -23.02 -3.46 19.70
C ALA A 87 -23.12 -2.26 18.71
N ALA A 88 -23.71 -1.14 19.14
CA ALA A 88 -23.71 0.10 18.36
C ALA A 88 -22.28 0.70 18.25
N ASP A 89 -21.52 0.64 19.33
CA ASP A 89 -20.09 1.03 19.36
C ASP A 89 -19.27 -0.19 19.76
N ASN A 90 -18.17 -0.43 19.02
CA ASN A 90 -17.36 -1.61 19.21
C ASN A 90 -15.87 -1.26 19.26
N THR A 91 -15.17 -1.97 20.15
CA THR A 91 -13.71 -2.07 20.17
C THR A 91 -13.35 -3.53 20.07
N LEU A 92 -12.67 -3.91 18.97
CA LEU A 92 -12.21 -5.26 18.71
C LEU A 92 -10.68 -5.29 18.84
N GLU A 93 -10.17 -6.22 19.63
CA GLU A 93 -8.73 -6.45 19.78
C GLU A 93 -8.41 -7.86 19.31
N ILE A 94 -7.51 -7.98 18.36
CA ILE A 94 -7.02 -9.25 17.82
C ILE A 94 -5.49 -9.25 17.90
N GLU A 95 -4.94 -10.28 18.51
CA GLU A 95 -3.51 -10.57 18.44
C GLU A 95 -3.33 -11.88 17.68
N HIS A 96 -2.51 -11.87 16.64
CA HIS A 96 -2.26 -13.07 15.85
C HIS A 96 -0.80 -13.20 15.42
N GLU A 97 -0.41 -14.43 15.11
CA GLU A 97 0.88 -14.77 14.50
C GLU A 97 0.71 -14.80 12.99
N GLY A 98 1.25 -13.76 12.31
CA GLY A 98 1.28 -13.66 10.85
C GLY A 98 2.45 -14.45 10.26
N ILE A 99 2.42 -14.68 8.96
CA ILE A 99 3.43 -15.41 8.20
C ILE A 99 4.04 -14.46 7.18
N TYR A 100 5.39 -14.36 7.17
CA TYR A 100 6.07 -13.59 6.13
C TYR A 100 5.82 -14.20 4.76
N SER A 101 5.57 -13.35 3.80
CA SER A 101 5.46 -13.73 2.40
C SER A 101 6.83 -13.75 1.73
N ASN A 102 6.97 -14.58 0.71
CA ASN A 102 8.07 -14.58 -0.27
C ASN A 102 7.52 -14.55 -1.71
N SER A 103 6.24 -14.22 -1.87
CA SER A 103 5.55 -14.15 -3.17
C SER A 103 5.29 -12.72 -3.64
N GLY A 104 5.72 -11.70 -2.87
CA GLY A 104 5.50 -10.29 -3.21
C GLY A 104 4.20 -9.70 -2.67
N GLU A 105 3.36 -10.45 -1.96
CA GLU A 105 2.08 -10.04 -1.40
C GLU A 105 2.11 -10.03 0.13
N GLY A 106 1.26 -9.24 0.78
CA GLY A 106 1.23 -9.14 2.24
C GLY A 106 2.50 -8.47 2.78
N LEU A 107 3.07 -8.98 3.88
CA LEU A 107 4.37 -8.56 4.41
C LEU A 107 5.47 -9.46 3.84
N HIS A 108 6.10 -8.99 2.77
CA HIS A 108 7.18 -9.72 2.09
C HIS A 108 8.51 -9.59 2.84
N ARG A 109 9.25 -10.68 2.91
CA ARG A 109 10.57 -10.76 3.53
C ARG A 109 11.63 -11.25 2.55
N PHE A 110 12.61 -10.40 2.29
CA PHE A 110 13.78 -10.65 1.44
C PHE A 110 15.07 -10.64 2.27
N VAL A 111 16.00 -11.53 1.97
CA VAL A 111 17.35 -11.50 2.51
C VAL A 111 18.30 -11.21 1.36
N ASP A 112 18.99 -10.07 1.41
CA ASP A 112 19.89 -9.66 0.34
C ASP A 112 21.17 -10.52 0.35
N PRO A 113 21.44 -11.30 -0.70
CA PRO A 113 22.65 -12.13 -0.78
C PRO A 113 23.96 -11.33 -0.86
N ALA A 114 23.87 -9.99 -1.03
CA ALA A 114 25.07 -9.15 -1.12
C ALA A 114 25.62 -8.75 0.27
N ASP A 115 24.76 -8.68 1.28
CA ASP A 115 25.12 -8.21 2.62
C ASP A 115 24.48 -9.00 3.76
N ASP A 116 23.69 -10.05 3.44
CA ASP A 116 22.91 -10.89 4.37
C ASP A 116 21.88 -10.09 5.24
N GLU A 117 21.59 -8.83 4.85
CA GLU A 117 20.61 -8.01 5.53
C GLU A 117 19.18 -8.36 5.13
N VAL A 118 18.25 -8.14 6.05
CA VAL A 118 16.83 -8.39 5.85
C VAL A 118 16.11 -7.11 5.45
N TYR A 119 15.24 -7.23 4.45
CA TYR A 119 14.38 -6.16 3.96
C TYR A 119 12.93 -6.63 3.94
N LEU A 120 12.04 -5.82 4.47
CA LEU A 120 10.60 -6.06 4.51
C LEU A 120 9.91 -4.95 3.72
N TYR A 121 8.85 -5.32 3.02
CA TYR A 121 7.88 -4.38 2.46
C TYR A 121 6.48 -4.99 2.45
N THR A 122 5.48 -4.14 2.36
CA THR A 122 4.09 -4.57 2.21
C THR A 122 3.58 -4.33 0.80
N GLN A 123 2.73 -5.26 0.32
CA GLN A 123 1.91 -5.10 -0.88
C GLN A 123 0.51 -5.63 -0.56
N PHE A 124 -0.50 -4.76 -0.61
CA PHE A 124 -1.83 -5.08 -0.12
C PHE A 124 -2.94 -5.00 -1.16
N GLU A 125 -2.69 -4.38 -2.29
CA GLU A 125 -3.67 -4.38 -3.35
C GLU A 125 -3.78 -5.78 -3.98
N THR A 126 -4.97 -6.30 -4.07
CA THR A 126 -6.29 -5.70 -3.84
C THR A 126 -6.88 -5.97 -2.44
N GLY A 127 -6.50 -7.04 -1.77
CA GLY A 127 -7.08 -7.46 -0.48
C GLY A 127 -6.09 -8.29 0.33
N ASP A 128 -4.83 -7.85 0.42
CA ASP A 128 -3.76 -8.58 1.11
C ASP A 128 -3.27 -7.88 2.39
N ALA A 129 -3.94 -6.78 2.85
CA ALA A 129 -3.71 -6.21 4.17
C ALA A 129 -3.99 -7.24 5.27
N ARG A 130 -4.98 -8.09 5.08
CA ARG A 130 -5.33 -9.24 5.94
C ARG A 130 -4.19 -10.23 6.18
N ARG A 131 -3.16 -10.23 5.33
CA ARG A 131 -1.96 -11.07 5.50
C ARG A 131 -0.96 -10.48 6.50
N MET A 132 -1.07 -9.19 6.82
CA MET A 132 -0.24 -8.55 7.84
C MET A 132 -1.03 -8.30 9.12
N TYR A 133 -2.21 -7.73 9.05
CA TYR A 133 -3.03 -7.41 10.23
C TYR A 133 -4.50 -7.74 10.02
N ALA A 134 -5.19 -8.11 11.09
CA ALA A 134 -6.62 -8.40 11.04
C ALA A 134 -7.41 -7.13 10.71
N CYS A 135 -8.25 -7.15 9.68
CA CYS A 135 -8.98 -5.97 9.21
C CYS A 135 -10.27 -6.31 8.47
N PHE A 136 -11.10 -5.32 8.22
CA PHE A 136 -12.19 -5.39 7.27
C PHE A 136 -11.64 -4.96 5.90
N ASP A 137 -11.08 -5.92 5.16
CA ASP A 137 -10.23 -5.69 4.01
C ASP A 137 -11.03 -5.48 2.72
N GLN A 138 -11.56 -4.27 2.58
CA GLN A 138 -12.30 -3.80 1.40
C GLN A 138 -12.14 -2.29 1.23
N PRO A 139 -12.17 -1.75 -0.01
CA PRO A 139 -11.75 -0.39 -0.29
C PRO A 139 -12.62 0.71 0.34
N ASP A 140 -13.91 0.47 0.56
CA ASP A 140 -14.87 1.44 1.11
C ASP A 140 -14.87 1.54 2.64
N GLN A 141 -14.23 0.60 3.36
CA GLN A 141 -14.07 0.66 4.81
C GLN A 141 -12.84 1.48 5.20
N LYS A 142 -12.82 2.75 4.75
CA LYS A 142 -11.74 3.70 5.05
C LYS A 142 -11.75 4.09 6.52
N ALA A 143 -10.55 4.20 7.10
CA ALA A 143 -10.34 4.54 8.51
C ALA A 143 -9.06 5.34 8.72
N THR A 144 -8.83 5.81 9.94
CA THR A 144 -7.51 6.29 10.36
C THR A 144 -6.65 5.14 10.87
N PHE A 145 -5.34 5.23 10.65
CA PHE A 145 -4.38 4.20 11.08
C PHE A 145 -3.30 4.82 11.95
N THR A 146 -3.07 4.22 13.11
CA THR A 146 -1.90 4.46 13.96
C THR A 146 -1.09 3.18 13.97
N ILE A 147 0.09 3.22 13.37
CA ILE A 147 0.96 2.06 13.25
C ILE A 147 2.15 2.22 14.18
N SER A 148 2.51 1.17 14.87
CA SER A 148 3.78 1.06 15.58
C SER A 148 4.51 -0.24 15.23
N THR A 149 5.83 -0.22 15.32
CA THR A 149 6.67 -1.38 14.99
C THR A 149 7.72 -1.63 16.04
N ILE A 150 8.04 -2.90 16.30
CA ILE A 150 9.24 -3.32 17.00
C ILE A 150 10.19 -3.96 15.99
N THR A 151 11.39 -3.39 15.83
CA THR A 151 12.39 -3.82 14.83
C THR A 151 13.78 -3.90 15.46
N PRO A 152 14.77 -4.54 14.80
CA PRO A 152 16.16 -4.34 15.12
C PRO A 152 16.52 -2.85 15.10
N LYS A 153 17.38 -2.42 16.02
CA LYS A 153 17.68 -1.00 16.24
C LYS A 153 18.30 -0.32 15.01
N HIS A 154 19.11 -1.04 14.25
CA HIS A 154 19.82 -0.52 13.08
C HIS A 154 18.95 -0.39 11.82
N TRP A 155 17.72 -0.92 11.82
CA TRP A 155 16.83 -0.82 10.65
C TRP A 155 16.23 0.58 10.51
N GLU A 156 16.10 1.06 9.28
CA GLU A 156 15.16 2.12 8.93
C GLU A 156 13.75 1.54 8.85
N VAL A 157 12.77 2.33 9.26
CA VAL A 157 11.35 1.96 9.18
C VAL A 157 10.57 3.11 8.57
N ILE A 158 9.84 2.82 7.52
CA ILE A 158 9.05 3.77 6.75
C ILE A 158 7.60 3.30 6.73
N SER A 159 6.66 4.22 6.87
CA SER A 159 5.22 3.97 6.79
C SER A 159 4.53 5.13 6.09
N ASN A 160 3.22 5.12 6.05
CA ASN A 160 2.39 6.15 5.40
C ASN A 160 2.64 7.57 5.94
N TYR A 161 2.94 7.71 7.22
CA TYR A 161 3.15 9.01 7.89
C TYR A 161 4.51 9.07 8.58
N GLY A 162 4.90 10.27 9.00
CA GLY A 162 6.17 10.50 9.67
C GLY A 162 6.24 9.82 11.04
N ILE A 163 7.45 9.57 11.50
CA ILE A 163 7.71 9.04 12.85
C ILE A 163 7.32 10.09 13.88
N GLU A 164 6.47 9.73 14.83
CA GLU A 164 6.09 10.56 15.97
C GLU A 164 6.99 10.31 17.17
N ASN A 165 7.32 9.04 17.41
CA ASN A 165 8.16 8.65 18.55
C ASN A 165 8.99 7.41 18.25
N THR A 166 10.19 7.35 18.82
CA THR A 166 11.06 6.17 18.81
C THR A 166 11.67 5.96 20.19
N ASN A 167 11.57 4.73 20.69
CA ASN A 167 12.13 4.33 21.98
C ASN A 167 12.99 3.08 21.82
N ASP A 168 14.18 3.11 22.40
CA ASP A 168 15.04 1.93 22.50
C ASP A 168 14.43 0.90 23.45
N LEU A 169 14.49 -0.36 23.06
CA LEU A 169 14.09 -1.52 23.86
C LEU A 169 15.29 -2.41 24.17
N ASP A 170 15.14 -3.30 25.14
CA ASP A 170 16.14 -4.32 25.44
C ASP A 170 16.39 -5.26 24.24
N GLY A 171 17.59 -5.83 24.13
CA GLY A 171 17.94 -6.81 23.12
C GLY A 171 18.18 -6.23 21.73
N ASP A 172 18.78 -5.04 21.64
CA ASP A 172 19.12 -4.33 20.40
C ASP A 172 17.91 -4.09 19.48
N ARG A 173 16.77 -3.77 20.10
CA ARG A 173 15.50 -3.48 19.43
C ARG A 173 15.08 -2.03 19.65
N LYS A 174 14.22 -1.53 18.79
CA LYS A 174 13.53 -0.24 18.97
C LYS A 174 12.04 -0.38 18.69
N HIS A 175 11.26 0.42 19.41
CA HIS A 175 9.86 0.66 19.11
C HIS A 175 9.74 1.98 18.39
N THR A 176 9.07 1.98 17.23
CA THR A 176 8.80 3.17 16.44
C THR A 176 7.31 3.33 16.28
N GLN A 177 6.78 4.48 16.66
CA GLN A 177 5.37 4.86 16.45
C GLN A 177 5.29 5.94 15.37
N PHE A 178 4.38 5.75 14.43
CA PHE A 178 4.07 6.72 13.38
C PHE A 178 2.88 7.59 13.76
N ALA A 179 2.85 8.80 13.22
CA ALA A 179 1.71 9.69 13.36
C ALA A 179 0.45 9.05 12.74
N THR A 180 -0.70 9.32 13.34
CA THR A 180 -1.99 8.81 12.85
C THR A 180 -2.28 9.34 11.45
N SER A 181 -2.71 8.46 10.57
CA SER A 181 -3.06 8.79 9.19
C SER A 181 -4.34 9.61 9.11
N GLN A 182 -4.55 10.26 7.97
CA GLN A 182 -5.88 10.63 7.53
C GLN A 182 -6.72 9.37 7.24
N ILE A 183 -7.97 9.57 6.84
CA ILE A 183 -8.86 8.45 6.47
C ILE A 183 -8.42 7.90 5.12
N ILE A 184 -7.92 6.66 5.11
CA ILE A 184 -7.43 5.92 3.93
C ILE A 184 -7.99 4.50 3.93
N SER A 185 -7.88 3.80 2.80
CA SER A 185 -8.25 2.38 2.68
C SER A 185 -7.16 1.45 3.21
N THR A 186 -7.53 0.20 3.54
CA THR A 186 -6.57 -0.82 4.00
C THR A 186 -5.49 -1.10 2.96
N TYR A 187 -5.84 -1.16 1.67
CA TYR A 187 -4.95 -1.57 0.59
C TYR A 187 -3.79 -0.59 0.33
N VAL A 188 -3.90 0.68 0.75
CA VAL A 188 -2.84 1.71 0.62
C VAL A 188 -2.07 1.97 1.91
N THR A 189 -2.28 1.15 2.94
CA THR A 189 -1.42 1.17 4.14
C THR A 189 -0.10 0.46 3.86
N ALA A 190 0.99 0.94 4.45
CA ALA A 190 2.31 0.37 4.17
C ALA A 190 3.26 0.38 5.35
N ILE A 191 4.11 -0.63 5.38
CA ILE A 191 5.33 -0.72 6.18
C ILE A 191 6.47 -1.18 5.27
N VAL A 192 7.58 -0.47 5.32
CA VAL A 192 8.86 -0.87 4.75
C VAL A 192 9.90 -0.80 5.86
N ALA A 193 10.69 -1.86 6.04
CA ALA A 193 11.68 -1.92 7.12
C ALA A 193 12.91 -2.72 6.70
N GLY A 194 14.09 -2.33 7.18
CA GLY A 194 15.35 -3.02 6.88
C GLY A 194 16.56 -2.10 6.90
N SER A 195 17.69 -2.58 6.43
CA SER A 195 18.94 -1.80 6.30
C SER A 195 18.92 -0.86 5.08
N TYR A 196 17.84 -0.03 4.97
CA TYR A 196 17.72 0.96 3.91
C TYR A 196 18.66 2.14 4.12
N THR A 197 19.08 2.73 3.01
CA THR A 197 19.79 4.01 2.96
C THR A 197 18.90 5.01 2.24
N SER A 198 18.94 6.28 2.67
CA SER A 198 18.03 7.29 2.16
C SER A 198 18.72 8.59 1.78
N VAL A 199 18.03 9.38 0.96
CA VAL A 199 18.33 10.78 0.67
C VAL A 199 17.02 11.56 0.70
N HIS A 200 17.07 12.79 1.21
CA HIS A 200 15.90 13.60 1.47
C HIS A 200 15.95 14.95 0.75
N ASP A 201 14.77 15.45 0.44
CA ASP A 201 14.53 16.77 -0.14
C ASP A 201 13.14 17.27 0.31
N GLU A 202 12.68 18.39 -0.22
CA GLU A 202 11.33 18.90 0.04
C GLU A 202 10.72 19.51 -1.24
N TYR A 203 9.40 19.40 -1.37
CA TYR A 203 8.63 20.16 -2.33
C TYR A 203 7.95 21.34 -1.62
N LYS A 204 8.10 22.54 -2.20
CA LYS A 204 7.51 23.80 -1.68
C LYS A 204 6.37 24.23 -2.59
N GLY A 205 5.17 23.71 -2.34
CA GLY A 205 3.92 24.11 -2.96
C GLY A 205 3.10 24.98 -2.02
N GLU A 206 1.79 24.78 -1.96
CA GLU A 206 0.93 25.41 -0.96
C GLU A 206 1.35 25.02 0.47
N LYS A 207 1.81 23.77 0.61
CA LYS A 207 2.44 23.24 1.82
C LYS A 207 3.84 22.74 1.49
N THR A 208 4.71 22.69 2.49
CA THR A 208 5.98 21.97 2.35
C THR A 208 5.79 20.50 2.56
N ILE A 209 6.13 19.69 1.56
CA ILE A 209 6.02 18.24 1.58
C ILE A 209 7.43 17.64 1.67
N PRO A 210 7.77 16.97 2.78
CA PRO A 210 9.01 16.20 2.88
C PRO A 210 9.05 15.07 1.83
N LEU A 211 10.18 14.91 1.17
CA LEU A 211 10.43 13.88 0.17
C LEU A 211 11.58 13.00 0.62
N GLY A 212 11.41 11.68 0.47
CA GLY A 212 12.48 10.70 0.70
C GLY A 212 12.64 9.76 -0.49
N ILE A 213 13.87 9.33 -0.75
CA ILE A 213 14.16 8.21 -1.65
C ILE A 213 14.94 7.20 -0.83
N TYR A 214 14.46 5.97 -0.84
CA TYR A 214 15.05 4.87 -0.08
C TYR A 214 15.39 3.71 -1.00
N ALA A 215 16.54 3.10 -0.76
CA ALA A 215 16.94 1.87 -1.43
C ALA A 215 17.75 1.00 -0.47
N ARG A 216 17.78 -0.30 -0.70
CA ARG A 216 18.64 -1.19 0.06
C ARG A 216 20.11 -0.78 -0.09
N LYS A 217 20.88 -0.98 0.95
CA LYS A 217 22.26 -0.51 1.08
C LYS A 217 23.15 -0.86 -0.11
N SER A 218 23.05 -2.10 -0.61
CA SER A 218 23.82 -2.59 -1.75
C SER A 218 23.49 -1.86 -3.07
N PHE A 219 22.28 -1.28 -3.21
CA PHE A 219 21.77 -0.60 -4.41
C PHE A 219 21.88 0.92 -4.37
N PHE A 220 21.97 1.52 -3.20
CA PHE A 220 21.86 2.96 -3.01
C PHE A 220 22.86 3.79 -3.82
N GLN A 221 24.05 3.24 -4.10
CA GLN A 221 25.07 3.89 -4.95
C GLN A 221 24.59 4.22 -6.38
N HIS A 222 23.51 3.58 -6.84
CA HIS A 222 22.94 3.76 -8.18
C HIS A 222 21.73 4.72 -8.20
N VAL A 223 21.35 5.27 -7.05
CA VAL A 223 20.21 6.19 -6.95
C VAL A 223 20.53 7.52 -7.63
N ASP A 224 19.75 7.86 -8.65
CA ASP A 224 19.79 9.16 -9.35
C ASP A 224 18.81 10.13 -8.66
N ALA A 225 19.14 10.51 -7.43
CA ALA A 225 18.27 11.33 -6.59
C ALA A 225 17.90 12.67 -7.25
N ALA A 226 18.85 13.30 -7.95
CA ALA A 226 18.62 14.60 -8.58
C ALA A 226 17.48 14.54 -9.62
N ASN A 227 17.49 13.54 -10.49
CA ASN A 227 16.44 13.40 -11.50
C ASN A 227 15.12 12.93 -10.88
N ILE A 228 15.14 12.00 -9.93
CA ILE A 228 13.93 11.51 -9.27
C ILE A 228 13.23 12.67 -8.55
N PHE A 229 13.93 13.45 -7.73
CA PHE A 229 13.35 14.61 -7.05
C PHE A 229 12.88 15.70 -8.02
N GLU A 230 13.62 15.96 -9.11
CA GLU A 230 13.20 16.94 -10.12
C GLU A 230 11.86 16.53 -10.74
N VAL A 231 11.74 15.28 -11.18
CA VAL A 231 10.49 14.73 -11.76
C VAL A 231 9.37 14.78 -10.74
N THR A 232 9.60 14.33 -9.52
CA THR A 232 8.60 14.34 -8.43
C THR A 232 8.07 15.75 -8.16
N LYS A 233 8.93 16.73 -8.03
CA LYS A 233 8.54 18.14 -7.78
C LYS A 233 7.73 18.73 -8.95
N LYS A 234 8.08 18.38 -10.18
CA LYS A 234 7.32 18.79 -11.38
C LYS A 234 5.94 18.15 -11.41
N GLY A 235 5.81 16.90 -11.00
CA GLY A 235 4.54 16.21 -10.86
C GLY A 235 3.64 16.89 -9.84
N PHE A 236 4.13 17.19 -8.64
CA PHE A 236 3.38 17.92 -7.62
C PHE A 236 2.86 19.26 -8.14
N ALA A 237 3.74 20.08 -8.70
CA ALA A 237 3.35 21.40 -9.23
C ALA A 237 2.30 21.30 -10.34
N TYR A 238 2.36 20.26 -11.16
CA TYR A 238 1.40 20.01 -12.21
C TYR A 238 0.04 19.57 -11.66
N PHE A 239 0.03 18.56 -10.79
CA PHE A 239 -1.21 17.98 -10.28
C PHE A 239 -1.94 18.90 -9.32
N GLU A 240 -1.26 19.60 -8.41
CA GLU A 240 -1.89 20.61 -7.55
C GLU A 240 -2.58 21.70 -8.37
N LYS A 241 -1.91 22.16 -9.44
CA LYS A 241 -2.51 23.16 -10.35
C LYS A 241 -3.68 22.59 -11.15
N THR A 242 -3.55 21.37 -11.69
CA THR A 242 -4.53 20.76 -12.58
C THR A 242 -5.79 20.34 -11.85
N PHE A 243 -5.61 19.73 -10.66
CA PHE A 243 -6.74 19.29 -9.84
C PHE A 243 -7.31 20.40 -8.95
N GLY A 244 -6.60 21.53 -8.82
CA GLY A 244 -7.04 22.65 -7.97
C GLY A 244 -7.07 22.31 -6.49
N LEU A 245 -6.31 21.32 -6.05
CA LEU A 245 -6.26 20.82 -4.70
C LEU A 245 -4.81 20.46 -4.33
N ALA A 246 -4.31 21.09 -3.25
CA ALA A 246 -2.99 20.78 -2.71
C ALA A 246 -2.87 19.30 -2.30
N TYR A 247 -1.66 18.77 -2.37
CA TYR A 247 -1.38 17.39 -1.92
C TYR A 247 -1.95 17.15 -0.52
N PRO A 248 -2.83 16.15 -0.37
CA PRO A 248 -3.61 16.02 0.86
C PRO A 248 -2.85 15.38 2.03
N PHE A 249 -1.75 14.67 1.77
CA PHE A 249 -1.04 13.89 2.78
C PHE A 249 0.23 14.59 3.31
N GLY A 250 0.87 14.00 4.34
CA GLY A 250 1.91 14.69 5.11
C GLY A 250 3.32 14.63 4.53
N LYS A 251 3.65 13.60 3.76
CA LYS A 251 4.97 13.35 3.18
C LYS A 251 4.85 12.52 1.90
N TYR A 252 5.94 12.38 1.15
CA TYR A 252 5.99 11.52 -0.03
C TYR A 252 7.35 10.84 -0.15
N ASP A 253 7.42 9.60 0.30
CA ASP A 253 8.60 8.76 0.20
C ASP A 253 8.47 7.79 -0.97
N GLN A 254 9.57 7.55 -1.67
CA GLN A 254 9.70 6.64 -2.80
C GLN A 254 10.73 5.57 -2.44
N ILE A 255 10.30 4.32 -2.36
CA ILE A 255 11.12 3.23 -1.86
C ILE A 255 11.32 2.18 -2.94
N ALA A 256 12.57 1.97 -3.36
CA ALA A 256 12.93 0.85 -4.23
C ALA A 256 13.00 -0.43 -3.39
N VAL A 257 12.15 -1.41 -3.71
CA VAL A 257 12.05 -2.69 -3.00
C VAL A 257 12.42 -3.86 -3.90
N ALA A 258 13.09 -4.86 -3.31
CA ALA A 258 13.55 -6.07 -4.01
C ALA A 258 12.42 -7.08 -4.21
N GLU A 259 12.53 -7.91 -5.23
CA GLU A 259 11.57 -9.01 -5.53
C GLU A 259 10.11 -8.52 -5.65
N TYR A 260 9.93 -7.31 -6.18
CA TYR A 260 8.60 -6.73 -6.35
C TYR A 260 7.95 -7.21 -7.65
N ASN A 261 6.68 -7.65 -7.58
CA ASN A 261 5.98 -8.21 -8.74
C ASN A 261 5.41 -7.15 -9.68
N TRP A 262 5.19 -5.93 -9.16
CA TRP A 262 4.55 -4.82 -9.87
C TRP A 262 5.57 -3.76 -10.28
N GLY A 263 5.15 -2.79 -11.07
CA GLY A 263 5.99 -1.64 -11.40
C GLY A 263 6.20 -0.71 -10.21
N ALA A 264 5.09 -0.35 -9.56
CA ALA A 264 5.04 0.44 -8.34
C ALA A 264 3.69 0.24 -7.62
N MET A 265 3.47 0.96 -6.51
CA MET A 265 2.24 0.97 -5.74
C MET A 265 2.07 2.29 -5.00
N GLU A 266 0.88 2.85 -5.07
CA GLU A 266 0.49 4.17 -4.58
C GLU A 266 0.30 4.25 -3.05
N ASN A 267 0.90 3.42 -2.26
CA ASN A 267 0.74 3.50 -0.80
C ASN A 267 0.90 4.95 -0.31
N VAL A 268 -0.12 5.47 0.39
CA VAL A 268 -0.14 6.87 0.83
C VAL A 268 1.15 7.28 1.52
N GLY A 269 1.88 8.24 0.93
CA GLY A 269 3.12 8.78 1.50
C GLY A 269 4.29 7.79 1.61
N CYS A 270 4.15 6.56 1.09
CA CYS A 270 5.14 5.47 1.18
C CYS A 270 5.11 4.63 -0.09
N VAL A 271 5.34 5.28 -1.24
CA VAL A 271 5.21 4.67 -2.57
C VAL A 271 6.33 3.67 -2.80
N THR A 272 5.98 2.42 -3.06
CA THR A 272 6.95 1.36 -3.35
C THR A 272 7.15 1.18 -4.85
N PHE A 273 8.37 0.95 -5.27
CA PHE A 273 8.76 0.76 -6.67
C PHE A 273 9.59 -0.50 -6.83
N HIS A 274 9.40 -1.20 -7.92
CA HIS A 274 10.37 -2.19 -8.36
C HIS A 274 11.73 -1.52 -8.56
N GLU A 275 12.80 -2.13 -8.03
CA GLU A 275 14.14 -1.53 -8.08
C GLU A 275 14.57 -1.12 -9.50
N ASP A 276 14.35 -1.96 -10.52
CA ASP A 276 14.75 -1.68 -11.90
C ASP A 276 13.87 -0.60 -12.59
N VAL A 277 12.73 -0.24 -12.00
CA VAL A 277 11.90 0.89 -12.47
C VAL A 277 12.47 2.21 -11.95
N LEU A 278 12.81 2.27 -10.67
CA LEU A 278 13.27 3.50 -10.03
C LEU A 278 14.79 3.74 -10.20
N ILE A 279 15.60 2.68 -10.19
CA ILE A 279 17.07 2.75 -10.11
C ILE A 279 17.73 2.11 -11.32
N PHE A 280 18.60 2.84 -12.00
CA PHE A 280 19.36 2.35 -13.14
C PHE A 280 20.81 2.04 -12.76
N ARG A 281 21.21 0.76 -12.83
CA ARG A 281 22.59 0.31 -12.52
C ARG A 281 23.61 0.59 -13.63
N SER A 282 23.15 1.04 -14.77
CA SER A 282 23.99 1.36 -15.93
C SER A 282 23.42 2.53 -16.71
N LYS A 283 24.17 3.04 -17.68
CA LYS A 283 23.68 4.07 -18.59
C LYS A 283 22.50 3.55 -19.40
N VAL A 284 21.39 4.25 -19.36
CA VAL A 284 20.14 3.93 -20.05
C VAL A 284 19.77 4.96 -21.11
N THR A 285 18.76 4.66 -21.91
CA THR A 285 18.22 5.54 -22.95
C THR A 285 17.24 6.56 -22.36
N GLU A 286 16.90 7.61 -23.11
CA GLU A 286 15.84 8.55 -22.74
C GLU A 286 14.51 7.85 -22.49
N ARG A 287 14.21 6.79 -23.22
CA ARG A 287 13.02 5.96 -23.02
C ARG A 287 12.90 5.44 -21.57
N SER A 288 14.00 4.98 -20.97
CA SER A 288 13.99 4.51 -19.58
C SER A 288 13.67 5.65 -18.60
N TYR A 289 14.19 6.86 -18.87
CA TYR A 289 13.86 8.06 -18.09
C TYR A 289 12.40 8.47 -18.24
N ILE A 290 11.83 8.36 -19.43
CA ILE A 290 10.39 8.60 -19.67
C ILE A 290 9.56 7.58 -18.89
N SER A 291 9.91 6.30 -18.97
CA SER A 291 9.22 5.24 -18.24
C SER A 291 9.25 5.48 -16.72
N ARG A 292 10.44 5.81 -16.16
CA ARG A 292 10.54 6.16 -14.73
C ARG A 292 9.68 7.38 -14.38
N ALA A 293 9.73 8.43 -15.20
CA ALA A 293 8.96 9.65 -14.94
C ALA A 293 7.46 9.42 -15.02
N THR A 294 6.98 8.62 -15.98
CA THR A 294 5.56 8.26 -16.09
C THR A 294 5.11 7.39 -14.93
N THR A 295 5.93 6.43 -14.47
CA THR A 295 5.60 5.65 -13.27
C THR A 295 5.53 6.54 -12.03
N ILE A 296 6.52 7.42 -11.78
CA ILE A 296 6.49 8.36 -10.64
C ILE A 296 5.22 9.23 -10.67
N HIS A 297 4.82 9.73 -11.83
CA HIS A 297 3.63 10.57 -11.96
C HIS A 297 2.33 9.76 -11.92
N HIS A 298 2.35 8.48 -12.30
CA HIS A 298 1.24 7.54 -12.16
C HIS A 298 0.91 7.34 -10.68
N GLU A 299 1.89 6.92 -9.89
CA GLU A 299 1.72 6.73 -8.45
C GLU A 299 1.33 8.04 -7.73
N MET A 300 1.82 9.17 -8.23
CA MET A 300 1.45 10.47 -7.68
C MET A 300 0.02 10.86 -8.01
N ALA A 301 -0.49 10.55 -9.20
CA ALA A 301 -1.88 10.86 -9.57
C ALA A 301 -2.88 10.10 -8.68
N HIS A 302 -2.54 8.88 -8.28
CA HIS A 302 -3.33 8.09 -7.34
C HIS A 302 -3.54 8.76 -5.99
N MET A 303 -2.66 9.65 -5.55
CA MET A 303 -2.84 10.39 -4.29
C MET A 303 -4.17 11.17 -4.26
N TRP A 304 -4.66 11.60 -5.42
CA TRP A 304 -5.99 12.21 -5.57
C TRP A 304 -7.04 11.21 -6.03
N PHE A 305 -6.72 10.34 -6.99
CA PHE A 305 -7.62 9.35 -7.58
C PHE A 305 -7.15 7.92 -7.24
N GLY A 306 -7.71 7.34 -6.21
CA GLY A 306 -7.36 6.09 -5.56
C GLY A 306 -7.32 6.27 -4.04
N ASP A 307 -6.48 7.18 -3.56
CA ASP A 307 -6.22 7.38 -2.14
C ASP A 307 -7.19 8.37 -1.49
N LEU A 308 -7.29 9.60 -2.02
CA LEU A 308 -8.24 10.58 -1.48
C LEU A 308 -9.68 10.24 -1.87
N VAL A 309 -9.91 10.01 -3.17
CA VAL A 309 -11.19 9.53 -3.71
C VAL A 309 -11.00 8.06 -4.09
N THR A 310 -11.74 7.17 -3.44
CA THR A 310 -11.57 5.72 -3.58
C THR A 310 -12.88 5.08 -4.05
N MET A 311 -12.78 4.05 -4.88
CA MET A 311 -13.92 3.25 -5.31
C MET A 311 -14.61 2.55 -4.13
N LYS A 312 -15.90 2.31 -4.23
CA LYS A 312 -16.62 1.51 -3.24
C LYS A 312 -16.33 0.02 -3.37
N TRP A 313 -16.11 -0.42 -4.58
CA TRP A 313 -15.71 -1.78 -4.93
C TRP A 313 -14.87 -1.76 -6.22
N TRP A 314 -14.17 -2.79 -6.48
CA TRP A 314 -13.17 -2.94 -7.53
C TRP A 314 -13.70 -2.86 -8.97
N GLN A 315 -15.00 -2.90 -9.22
CA GLN A 315 -15.56 -2.69 -10.56
C GLN A 315 -15.21 -1.31 -11.15
N ASP A 316 -14.90 -0.34 -10.29
CA ASP A 316 -14.49 1.01 -10.69
C ASP A 316 -12.97 1.21 -10.67
N LEU A 317 -12.18 0.11 -10.55
CA LEU A 317 -10.71 0.13 -10.56
C LEU A 317 -10.14 0.84 -11.79
N TRP A 318 -10.79 0.70 -12.93
CA TRP A 318 -10.38 1.37 -14.16
C TRP A 318 -10.37 2.91 -14.05
N LEU A 319 -11.25 3.50 -13.23
CA LEU A 319 -11.26 4.94 -12.95
C LEU A 319 -10.04 5.37 -12.12
N ASN A 320 -9.50 4.46 -11.34
CA ASN A 320 -8.23 4.64 -10.63
C ASN A 320 -7.07 4.50 -11.61
N GLU A 321 -6.88 3.32 -12.16
CA GLU A 321 -5.71 2.93 -12.96
C GLU A 321 -5.61 3.64 -14.30
N SER A 322 -6.67 3.57 -15.11
CA SER A 322 -6.65 4.17 -16.46
C SER A 322 -6.56 5.69 -16.38
N PHE A 323 -7.14 6.31 -15.34
CA PHE A 323 -7.02 7.74 -15.15
C PHE A 323 -5.58 8.13 -14.74
N ALA A 324 -4.97 7.40 -13.80
CA ALA A 324 -3.59 7.64 -13.37
C ALA A 324 -2.61 7.45 -14.54
N GLU A 325 -2.80 6.41 -15.35
CA GLU A 325 -1.99 6.17 -16.54
C GLU A 325 -2.10 7.34 -17.53
N TRP A 326 -3.30 7.80 -17.85
CA TRP A 326 -3.49 8.97 -18.72
C TRP A 326 -2.89 10.24 -18.13
N ALA A 327 -3.14 10.52 -16.83
CA ALA A 327 -2.67 11.70 -16.13
C ALA A 327 -1.14 11.75 -16.05
N SER A 328 -0.49 10.59 -15.91
CA SER A 328 0.96 10.47 -15.88
C SER A 328 1.61 10.95 -17.19
N TYR A 329 1.11 10.50 -18.34
CA TYR A 329 1.64 10.91 -19.65
C TYR A 329 1.36 12.38 -19.95
N MET A 330 0.17 12.89 -19.57
CA MET A 330 -0.14 14.32 -19.67
C MET A 330 0.86 15.15 -18.86
N SER A 331 1.01 14.84 -17.58
CA SER A 331 1.86 15.59 -16.69
C SER A 331 3.33 15.52 -17.09
N VAL A 332 3.86 14.36 -17.47
CA VAL A 332 5.23 14.20 -17.92
C VAL A 332 5.49 15.01 -19.18
N SER A 333 4.61 14.94 -20.19
CA SER A 333 4.79 15.69 -21.44
C SER A 333 4.67 17.19 -21.26
N GLU A 334 3.85 17.69 -20.34
CA GLU A 334 3.64 19.11 -20.14
C GLU A 334 4.62 19.73 -19.15
N SER A 335 4.95 19.05 -18.05
CA SER A 335 5.74 19.61 -16.95
C SER A 335 7.23 19.28 -16.98
N THR A 336 7.66 18.24 -17.73
CA THR A 336 9.06 17.80 -17.74
C THR A 336 9.75 18.10 -19.08
N GLN A 337 11.04 17.75 -19.17
CA GLN A 337 11.81 17.77 -20.42
C GLN A 337 11.42 16.66 -21.41
N TYR A 338 10.68 15.64 -20.97
CA TYR A 338 10.34 14.45 -21.74
C TYR A 338 9.12 14.67 -22.64
N LYS A 339 9.26 15.53 -23.66
CA LYS A 339 8.16 15.95 -24.54
C LYS A 339 7.62 14.84 -25.46
N HIS A 340 8.35 13.73 -25.58
CA HIS A 340 7.98 12.57 -26.40
C HIS A 340 7.22 11.50 -25.62
N ALA A 341 6.75 11.77 -24.40
CA ALA A 341 6.01 10.80 -23.59
C ALA A 341 4.83 10.18 -24.33
N TRP A 342 4.04 10.95 -25.10
CA TRP A 342 2.94 10.42 -25.90
C TRP A 342 3.37 9.49 -27.05
N THR A 343 4.59 9.67 -27.59
CA THR A 343 5.16 8.72 -28.56
C THR A 343 5.45 7.39 -27.87
N GLU A 344 5.98 7.44 -26.64
CA GLU A 344 6.23 6.25 -25.83
C GLU A 344 4.91 5.56 -25.44
N PHE A 345 3.88 6.30 -25.04
CA PHE A 345 2.55 5.75 -24.79
C PHE A 345 2.04 4.94 -25.98
N ASN A 346 2.11 5.52 -27.20
CA ASN A 346 1.65 4.84 -28.39
C ASN A 346 2.47 3.57 -28.71
N SER A 347 3.79 3.63 -28.54
CA SER A 347 4.69 2.53 -28.92
C SER A 347 4.71 1.39 -27.89
N VAL A 348 4.36 1.63 -26.63
CA VAL A 348 4.37 0.63 -25.56
C VAL A 348 2.97 0.30 -25.08
N ARG A 349 2.30 1.22 -24.41
CA ARG A 349 1.00 0.98 -23.75
C ARG A 349 -0.09 0.64 -24.75
N LYS A 350 -0.23 1.47 -25.75
CA LYS A 350 -1.27 1.27 -26.78
C LYS A 350 -1.03 0.01 -27.61
N ASN A 351 0.22 -0.28 -27.97
CA ASN A 351 0.56 -1.52 -28.66
C ASN A 351 0.33 -2.76 -27.80
N TRP A 352 0.55 -2.66 -26.49
CA TRP A 352 0.22 -3.73 -25.58
C TRP A 352 -1.28 -3.94 -25.48
N ALA A 353 -2.05 -2.89 -25.27
CA ALA A 353 -3.51 -2.93 -25.26
C ALA A 353 -4.08 -3.54 -26.56
N TYR A 354 -3.56 -3.17 -27.73
CA TYR A 354 -3.97 -3.77 -29.01
C TYR A 354 -3.69 -5.28 -29.10
N ARG A 355 -2.64 -5.76 -28.45
CA ARG A 355 -2.36 -7.20 -28.37
C ARG A 355 -3.38 -7.92 -27.50
N VAL A 356 -3.67 -7.38 -26.31
CA VAL A 356 -4.67 -7.93 -25.39
C VAL A 356 -6.04 -7.93 -26.05
N ASP A 357 -6.41 -6.86 -26.74
CA ASP A 357 -7.69 -6.71 -27.43
C ASP A 357 -7.91 -7.75 -28.56
N GLN A 358 -6.85 -8.37 -29.08
CA GLN A 358 -6.92 -9.46 -30.08
C GLN A 358 -6.96 -10.86 -29.47
N MET A 359 -6.84 -11.00 -28.16
CA MET A 359 -6.89 -12.29 -27.47
C MET A 359 -8.33 -12.72 -27.22
N THR A 360 -8.54 -14.03 -27.09
CA THR A 360 -9.85 -14.58 -26.71
C THR A 360 -10.26 -14.20 -25.29
N SER A 361 -9.30 -13.78 -24.46
CA SER A 361 -9.50 -13.28 -23.10
C SER A 361 -9.80 -11.78 -23.02
N THR A 362 -9.92 -11.09 -24.17
CA THR A 362 -10.25 -9.65 -24.17
C THR A 362 -11.54 -9.38 -23.42
N HIS A 363 -11.60 -8.26 -22.72
CA HIS A 363 -12.78 -7.83 -21.96
C HIS A 363 -12.95 -6.30 -22.05
N PRO A 364 -14.14 -5.75 -21.78
CA PRO A 364 -14.36 -4.32 -21.69
C PRO A 364 -13.53 -3.71 -20.56
N ILE A 365 -13.18 -2.41 -20.65
CA ILE A 365 -12.49 -1.68 -19.60
C ILE A 365 -13.29 -1.65 -18.29
N ALA A 366 -14.62 -1.55 -18.37
CA ALA A 366 -15.53 -1.69 -17.24
C ALA A 366 -16.15 -3.08 -17.28
N VAL A 367 -15.82 -3.90 -16.30
CA VAL A 367 -16.30 -5.28 -16.15
C VAL A 367 -16.78 -5.51 -14.72
N ASP A 368 -17.75 -6.43 -14.57
CA ASP A 368 -18.21 -6.82 -13.25
C ASP A 368 -17.12 -7.60 -12.51
N MET A 369 -16.75 -7.11 -11.32
CA MET A 369 -15.78 -7.73 -10.44
C MET A 369 -16.53 -8.42 -9.29
N GLU A 370 -16.91 -9.69 -9.50
CA GLU A 370 -17.71 -10.43 -8.54
C GLU A 370 -16.97 -10.75 -7.22
N ASP A 371 -15.64 -10.83 -7.29
CA ASP A 371 -14.76 -11.17 -6.17
C ASP A 371 -13.31 -10.69 -6.43
N LEU A 372 -12.43 -10.87 -5.46
CA LEU A 372 -11.03 -10.42 -5.55
C LEU A 372 -10.22 -11.19 -6.61
N ASP A 373 -10.54 -12.45 -6.90
CA ASP A 373 -9.83 -13.21 -7.94
C ASP A 373 -10.19 -12.67 -9.34
N ALA A 374 -11.44 -12.24 -9.54
CA ALA A 374 -11.84 -11.55 -10.76
C ALA A 374 -11.05 -10.23 -10.93
N VAL A 375 -10.82 -9.48 -9.86
CA VAL A 375 -10.01 -8.25 -9.90
C VAL A 375 -8.58 -8.56 -10.32
N ARG A 376 -7.92 -9.53 -9.66
CA ARG A 376 -6.53 -9.91 -9.96
C ARG A 376 -6.32 -10.36 -11.39
N THR A 377 -7.31 -11.02 -11.99
CA THR A 377 -7.24 -11.50 -13.38
C THR A 377 -7.58 -10.44 -14.42
N ASN A 378 -8.15 -9.31 -14.03
CA ASN A 378 -8.53 -8.20 -14.90
C ASN A 378 -7.72 -6.93 -14.65
N PHE A 379 -6.61 -7.05 -13.95
CA PHE A 379 -5.69 -5.95 -13.63
C PHE A 379 -4.70 -5.71 -14.79
N ASP A 380 -5.15 -5.72 -16.04
CA ASP A 380 -4.32 -5.58 -17.23
C ASP A 380 -4.30 -4.14 -17.77
#